data_376cd6da230cb0f00a2df6e5c847cdb8
#
_entry.id   376cd6da230cb0f00a2df6e5c847cdb8
#
_cell.length_a   1.000
_cell.length_b   1.000
_cell.length_c   1.000
_cell.angle_alpha   90.00
_cell.angle_beta   90.00
_cell.angle_gamma   90.00
#
_symmetry.space_group_name_H-M   'P 1'
#
loop_
_entity.id
_entity.type
_entity.pdbx_description
1 polymer ?
#
loop_
_entity_poly.entity_id
_entity_poly.type
_entity_poly.pdbx_seq_one_letter_code
_entity_poly.pdbx_strand_id
1 'polypeptide(L)' 'MSEDVKELKKELAKRKRMAVEIASEIHDIVEDTLWTDAVKMPELSEKLLAAVNEANSFKEEHGL' A
#
# COMPACT_ATOMS: atom_id res chain seq x y z
N MET A 1 -17.04 -19.53 -10.14
CA MET A 1 -15.59 -19.78 -10.22
C MET A 1 -14.84 -18.57 -10.73
N SER A 2 -15.05 -18.18 -11.99
CA SER A 2 -14.38 -17.00 -12.52
C SER A 2 -14.80 -15.71 -11.77
N GLU A 3 -16.00 -15.67 -11.23
CA GLU A 3 -16.47 -14.53 -10.44
C GLU A 3 -15.72 -14.41 -9.12
N ASP A 4 -15.44 -15.53 -8.46
CA ASP A 4 -14.70 -15.53 -7.20
C ASP A 4 -13.28 -15.02 -7.40
N VAL A 5 -12.62 -15.47 -8.47
CA VAL A 5 -11.28 -15.00 -8.81
C VAL A 5 -11.30 -13.51 -9.14
N LYS A 6 -12.33 -13.08 -9.84
CA LYS A 6 -12.49 -11.67 -10.20
C LYS A 6 -12.66 -10.80 -8.98
N GLU A 7 -13.46 -11.25 -8.01
CA GLU A 7 -13.64 -10.55 -6.74
C GLU A 7 -12.34 -10.48 -5.95
N LEU A 8 -11.60 -11.57 -5.91
CA LEU A 8 -10.31 -11.61 -5.23
C LEU A 8 -9.30 -10.65 -5.86
N LYS A 9 -9.29 -10.57 -7.17
CA LYS A 9 -8.41 -9.65 -7.89
C LYS A 9 -8.78 -8.20 -7.61
N LYS A 10 -10.07 -7.89 -7.50
CA LYS A 10 -10.53 -6.55 -7.14
C LYS A 10 -10.08 -6.18 -5.73
N GLU A 11 -10.20 -7.11 -4.81
CA GLU A 11 -9.79 -6.90 -3.43
C GLU A 11 -8.29 -6.68 -3.33
N LEU A 12 -7.52 -7.46 -4.08
CA LEU A 12 -6.07 -7.28 -4.14
C LEU A 12 -5.70 -5.92 -4.70
N ALA A 13 -6.38 -5.50 -5.78
CA ALA A 13 -6.14 -4.18 -6.38
C ALA A 13 -6.43 -3.05 -5.39
N LYS A 14 -7.47 -3.21 -4.58
CA LYS A 14 -7.83 -2.24 -3.55
C LYS A 14 -6.72 -2.11 -2.51
N ARG A 15 -6.19 -3.25 -2.05
CA ARG A 15 -5.10 -3.26 -1.08
C ARG A 15 -3.83 -2.63 -1.65
N LYS A 16 -3.53 -2.93 -2.90
CA LYS A 16 -2.39 -2.31 -3.58
C LYS A 16 -2.54 -0.80 -3.69
N ARG A 17 -3.76 -0.35 -3.98
CA ARG A 17 -4.04 1.09 -4.09
C ARG A 17 -3.81 1.79 -2.76
N MET A 18 -4.19 1.18 -1.65
CA MET A 18 -3.95 1.75 -0.33
C MET A 18 -2.46 1.93 -0.07
N ALA A 19 -1.65 0.95 -0.46
CA ALA A 19 -0.20 1.07 -0.34
C ALA A 19 0.34 2.19 -1.22
N VAL A 20 -0.15 2.31 -2.43
CA VAL A 20 0.26 3.37 -3.36
C VAL A 20 -0.11 4.76 -2.82
N GLU A 21 -1.26 4.90 -2.18
CA GLU A 21 -1.66 6.17 -1.58
C GLU A 21 -0.70 6.60 -0.48
N ILE A 22 -0.28 5.66 0.35
CA ILE A 22 0.71 5.95 1.40
C ILE A 22 2.06 6.31 0.78
N ALA A 23 2.47 5.58 -0.25
CA ALA A 23 3.71 5.88 -0.98
C ALA A 23 3.67 7.28 -1.60
N SER A 24 2.50 7.70 -2.09
CA SER A 24 2.33 9.03 -2.65
C SER A 24 2.52 10.12 -1.60
N GLU A 25 2.06 9.91 -0.38
CA GLU A 25 2.30 10.85 0.72
C GLU A 25 3.79 11.00 0.99
N ILE A 26 4.51 9.89 1.02
CA ILE A 26 5.97 9.91 1.21
C ILE A 26 6.64 10.67 0.08
N HIS A 27 6.22 10.41 -1.14
CA HIS A 27 6.75 11.08 -2.32
C HIS A 27 6.56 12.60 -2.24
N ASP A 28 5.37 13.03 -1.83
CA ASP A 28 5.05 14.45 -1.70
C ASP A 28 5.95 15.12 -0.64
N ILE A 29 6.18 14.42 0.47
CA ILE A 29 7.08 14.94 1.50
C ILE A 29 8.50 15.11 0.95
N VAL A 30 8.99 14.09 0.25
CA VAL A 30 10.34 14.13 -0.32
C VAL A 30 10.50 15.28 -1.30
N GLU A 31 9.50 15.53 -2.13
CA GLU A 31 9.57 16.59 -3.13
C GLU A 31 9.38 18.00 -2.57
N ASP A 32 8.40 18.16 -1.69
CA ASP A 32 7.96 19.51 -1.31
C ASP A 32 8.30 19.93 0.10
N THR A 33 8.16 19.04 1.08
CA THR A 33 8.19 19.40 2.49
C THR A 33 9.20 18.61 3.30
N LEU A 34 10.22 18.07 2.64
CA LEU A 34 11.20 17.20 3.30
C LEU A 34 11.77 17.81 4.57
N TRP A 35 12.15 19.08 4.53
CA TRP A 35 12.86 19.73 5.61
C TRP A 35 12.02 19.95 6.88
N THR A 36 10.70 20.01 6.71
CA THR A 36 9.77 20.19 7.84
C THR A 36 9.05 18.90 8.22
N ASP A 37 8.72 18.05 7.23
CA ASP A 37 7.90 16.87 7.45
C ASP A 37 8.65 15.55 7.48
N ALA A 38 9.99 15.61 7.40
CA ALA A 38 10.80 14.38 7.47
C ALA A 38 10.52 13.56 8.74
N VAL A 39 10.11 14.23 9.83
CA VAL A 39 9.77 13.56 11.09
C VAL A 39 8.61 12.60 10.97
N LYS A 40 7.78 12.74 9.92
CA LYS A 40 6.65 11.88 9.67
C LYS A 40 7.04 10.58 8.95
N MET A 41 8.25 10.54 8.39
CA MET A 41 8.70 9.41 7.58
C MET A 41 8.67 8.06 8.31
N PRO A 42 9.15 7.93 9.56
CA PRO A 42 9.11 6.63 10.23
C PRO A 42 7.70 6.07 10.33
N GLU A 43 6.72 6.88 10.70
CA GLU A 43 5.33 6.46 10.82
C GLU A 43 4.75 6.08 9.46
N LEU A 44 5.01 6.88 8.44
CA LEU A 44 4.54 6.59 7.09
C LEU A 44 5.17 5.32 6.53
N SER A 45 6.46 5.12 6.81
CA SER A 45 7.15 3.90 6.38
C SER A 45 6.56 2.66 7.03
N GLU A 46 6.21 2.72 8.31
CA GLU A 46 5.55 1.62 9.01
C GLU A 46 4.20 1.31 8.38
N LYS A 47 3.42 2.34 8.10
CA LYS A 47 2.11 2.19 7.46
C LYS A 47 2.24 1.59 6.07
N LEU A 48 3.24 2.04 5.31
CA LEU A 48 3.49 1.52 3.97
C LEU A 48 3.86 0.04 4.01
N LEU A 49 4.77 -0.34 4.90
CA LEU A 49 5.18 -1.74 5.04
C LEU A 49 4.01 -2.62 5.44
N ALA A 50 3.17 -2.15 6.37
CA ALA A 50 1.99 -2.89 6.77
C ALA A 50 1.03 -3.09 5.60
N ALA A 51 0.81 -2.05 4.80
CA ALA A 51 -0.09 -2.13 3.64
C ALA A 51 0.47 -3.06 2.56
N VAL A 52 1.78 -3.00 2.32
CA VAL A 52 2.45 -3.88 1.35
C VAL A 52 2.37 -5.34 1.81
N ASN A 53 2.65 -5.58 3.09
CA ASN A 53 2.59 -6.93 3.65
C ASN A 53 1.18 -7.49 3.58
N GLU A 54 0.17 -6.68 3.85
CA GLU A 54 -1.22 -7.10 3.76
C GLU A 54 -1.59 -7.50 2.33
N ALA A 55 -1.18 -6.70 1.35
CA ALA A 55 -1.44 -7.02 -0.05
C ALA A 55 -0.75 -8.30 -0.48
N ASN A 56 0.52 -8.47 -0.09
CA ASN A 56 1.29 -9.65 -0.43
C ASN A 56 0.74 -10.91 0.25
N SER A 57 0.33 -10.81 1.50
CA SER A 57 -0.26 -11.92 2.22
C SER A 57 -1.58 -12.35 1.58
N PHE A 58 -2.40 -11.38 1.21
CA PHE A 58 -3.65 -11.66 0.52
C PHE A 58 -3.41 -12.39 -0.80
N LYS A 59 -2.43 -11.91 -1.55
CA LYS A 59 -2.06 -12.51 -2.83
C LYS A 59 -1.63 -13.98 -2.66
N GLU A 60 -0.76 -14.24 -1.69
CA GLU A 60 -0.27 -15.59 -1.40
C GLU A 60 -1.40 -16.50 -0.90
N GLU A 61 -2.20 -15.99 0.02
CA GLU A 61 -3.30 -16.74 0.62
C GLU A 61 -4.30 -17.24 -0.42
N HIS A 62 -4.54 -16.46 -1.45
CA HIS A 62 -5.50 -16.79 -2.50
C HIS A 62 -4.87 -17.27 -3.80
N GLY A 63 -3.56 -17.48 -3.82
CA GLY A 63 -2.86 -17.97 -5.00
C GLY A 63 -2.93 -17.03 -6.20
N LEU A 64 -2.93 -15.75 -5.96
CA LEU A 64 -2.97 -14.74 -7.03
C LEU A 64 -1.55 -14.27 -7.46
#